data_27af25a2d9447c0953b14e40ec3da0c7
#
_entry.id   27af25a2d9447c0953b14e40ec3da0c7
#
_cell.length_a   1.000
_cell.length_b   1.000
_cell.length_c   1.000
_cell.angle_alpha   90.00
_cell.angle_beta   90.00
_cell.angle_gamma   90.00
#
_symmetry.space_group_name_H-M   'P 1'
#
loop_
_entity.id
_entity.type
_entity.pdbx_description
1 polymer ?
#
loop_
_entity_poly.entity_id
_entity_poly.type
_entity_poly.pdbx_seq_one_letter_code
_entity_poly.pdbx_strand_id
1 'polypeptide(L)'
;MPTDLAPLGRGDRKVVMRKPLMIARQGRRPAGLLGELVARVMARQTAAENDIVLELLQLDPADCVLEVGSGHGDTLAKAAGVASRGSLSGIDFSSVMHRRASRRHRGLVREGRVGFHFGNSDRLPYADRAFDKAYAVHTVYFWAAPLEHLTEIHRVLRPDGRFVLAFRAAEDTRFRATHPSEIYCIRPEGEIADLVRRAGFDVVDTLRRTVGAKLMSFVVAGRPS
;
A
#
# COMPACT_ATOMS: atom_id res chain seq x y z
N MET A 1 25.18 -38.21 46.40
CA MET A 1 25.47 -37.53 45.15
C MET A 1 24.28 -36.67 44.81
N PRO A 2 24.27 -35.37 45.10
CA PRO A 2 23.19 -34.48 44.67
C PRO A 2 23.44 -34.02 43.23
N THR A 3 22.45 -34.20 42.38
CA THR A 3 22.39 -33.74 41.00
C THR A 3 22.08 -32.24 40.98
N ASP A 4 23.04 -31.51 40.49
CA ASP A 4 23.03 -30.07 40.31
C ASP A 4 22.09 -29.74 39.11
N LEU A 5 20.90 -29.20 39.38
CA LEU A 5 19.99 -28.66 38.38
C LEU A 5 20.37 -27.18 38.14
N ALA A 6 21.10 -26.93 37.06
CA ALA A 6 21.36 -25.59 36.60
C ALA A 6 20.05 -24.83 36.30
N PRO A 7 19.93 -23.56 36.69
CA PRO A 7 18.72 -22.78 36.43
C PRO A 7 18.62 -22.48 34.92
N LEU A 8 17.48 -22.85 34.33
CA LEU A 8 17.09 -22.47 32.98
C LEU A 8 17.10 -20.94 32.86
N GLY A 9 17.95 -20.43 31.98
CA GLY A 9 18.14 -19.03 31.71
C GLY A 9 16.79 -18.34 31.40
N ARG A 10 16.51 -17.25 32.09
CA ARG A 10 15.43 -16.33 31.80
C ARG A 10 15.67 -15.74 30.40
N GLY A 11 15.07 -16.33 29.38
CA GLY A 11 15.02 -15.75 28.08
C GLY A 11 14.37 -14.36 28.17
N ASP A 12 15.11 -13.34 27.78
CA ASP A 12 14.66 -11.96 27.62
C ASP A 12 13.41 -11.93 26.71
N ARG A 13 12.23 -12.01 27.29
CA ARG A 13 10.98 -11.70 26.60
C ARG A 13 10.98 -10.18 26.38
N LYS A 14 11.56 -9.74 25.26
CA LYS A 14 11.38 -8.36 24.81
C LYS A 14 9.87 -8.09 24.76
N VAL A 15 9.39 -7.27 25.67
CA VAL A 15 7.99 -6.83 25.71
C VAL A 15 7.73 -6.11 24.39
N VAL A 16 6.98 -6.76 23.49
CA VAL A 16 6.59 -6.18 22.23
C VAL A 16 5.43 -5.22 22.51
N MET A 17 5.72 -3.93 22.58
CA MET A 17 4.69 -2.91 22.81
C MET A 17 3.76 -2.85 21.59
N ARG A 18 2.46 -3.05 21.82
CA ARG A 18 1.42 -2.85 20.80
C ARG A 18 1.26 -1.37 20.50
N LYS A 19 1.06 -1.06 19.25
CA LYS A 19 0.77 0.31 18.78
C LYS A 19 -0.54 0.80 19.42
N PRO A 20 -0.55 1.97 20.10
CA PRO A 20 -1.77 2.50 20.68
C PRO A 20 -2.88 2.66 19.65
N LEU A 21 -4.12 2.32 20.01
CA LEU A 21 -5.28 2.38 19.11
C LEU A 21 -5.46 3.76 18.46
N MET A 22 -5.20 4.82 19.22
CA MET A 22 -5.28 6.20 18.72
C MET A 22 -4.29 6.42 17.56
N ILE A 23 -3.04 5.96 17.69
CA ILE A 23 -2.02 6.06 16.64
C ILE A 23 -2.34 5.15 15.46
N ALA A 24 -2.87 3.94 15.73
CA ALA A 24 -3.30 3.01 14.70
C ALA A 24 -4.44 3.57 13.84
N ARG A 25 -5.43 4.23 14.48
CA ARG A 25 -6.52 4.94 13.78
C ARG A 25 -5.99 6.09 12.91
N GLN A 26 -5.00 6.84 13.39
CA GLN A 26 -4.34 7.88 12.59
C GLN A 26 -3.55 7.28 11.41
N GLY A 27 -3.00 6.07 11.55
CA GLY A 27 -2.36 5.36 10.44
C GLY A 27 -3.36 4.95 9.35
N ARG A 28 -4.60 4.57 9.74
CA ARG A 28 -5.67 4.23 8.81
C ARG A 28 -6.27 5.48 8.16
N ARG A 29 -6.66 6.48 8.96
CA ARG A 29 -7.34 7.69 8.51
C ARG A 29 -6.81 8.90 9.25
N PRO A 30 -5.72 9.51 8.77
CA PRO A 30 -5.14 10.69 9.38
C PRO A 30 -6.16 11.83 9.50
N ALA A 31 -6.25 12.43 10.70
CA ALA A 31 -7.15 13.55 10.97
C ALA A 31 -6.49 14.54 11.93
N GLY A 32 -6.76 15.84 11.75
CA GLY A 32 -6.21 16.93 12.57
C GLY A 32 -4.68 17.03 12.51
N LEU A 33 -4.10 17.82 13.41
CA LEU A 33 -2.64 18.07 13.47
C LEU A 33 -1.84 16.80 13.79
N LEU A 34 -2.36 15.96 14.70
CA LEU A 34 -1.72 14.67 15.03
C LEU A 34 -1.67 13.74 13.81
N GLY A 35 -2.77 13.68 13.05
CA GLY A 35 -2.80 12.90 11.80
C GLY A 35 -1.79 13.40 10.79
N GLU A 36 -1.57 14.71 10.69
CA GLU A 36 -0.55 15.27 9.83
C GLU A 36 0.88 14.84 10.22
N LEU A 37 1.18 14.83 11.52
CA LEU A 37 2.50 14.41 12.01
C LEU A 37 2.72 12.92 11.74
N VAL A 38 1.73 12.08 12.11
CA VAL A 38 1.78 10.62 11.87
C VAL A 38 1.97 10.31 10.40
N ALA A 39 1.22 10.98 9.54
CA ALA A 39 1.30 10.77 8.10
C ALA A 39 2.67 11.18 7.52
N ARG A 40 3.30 12.28 7.99
CA ARG A 40 4.67 12.67 7.58
C ARG A 40 5.72 11.63 7.97
N VAL A 41 5.61 11.09 9.19
CA VAL A 41 6.49 10.01 9.65
C VAL A 41 6.32 8.77 8.80
N MET A 42 5.07 8.38 8.52
CA MET A 42 4.76 7.21 7.68
C MET A 42 5.32 7.37 6.27
N ALA A 43 5.15 8.53 5.63
CA ALA A 43 5.66 8.78 4.28
C ALA A 43 7.18 8.56 4.17
N ARG A 44 7.94 9.00 5.18
CA ARG A 44 9.41 8.76 5.23
C ARG A 44 9.75 7.29 5.45
N GLN A 45 8.94 6.59 6.26
CA GLN A 45 9.16 5.19 6.60
C GLN A 45 8.80 4.22 5.46
N THR A 46 8.01 4.65 4.49
CA THR A 46 7.56 3.82 3.36
C THR A 46 8.24 4.18 2.03
N ALA A 47 9.17 5.13 2.02
CA ALA A 47 9.82 5.59 0.79
C ALA A 47 10.55 4.46 0.05
N ALA A 48 11.30 3.64 0.77
CA ALA A 48 12.06 2.54 0.16
C ALA A 48 11.14 1.43 -0.41
N GLU A 49 10.01 1.14 0.25
CA GLU A 49 9.03 0.19 -0.28
C GLU A 49 8.36 0.73 -1.55
N ASN A 50 8.08 2.03 -1.57
CA ASN A 50 7.50 2.69 -2.73
C ASN A 50 8.45 2.68 -3.94
N ASP A 51 9.77 2.82 -3.70
CA ASP A 51 10.77 2.72 -4.77
C ASP A 51 10.79 1.33 -5.40
N ILE A 52 10.69 0.28 -4.60
CA ILE A 52 10.57 -1.10 -5.09
C ILE A 52 9.28 -1.30 -5.89
N VAL A 53 8.17 -0.71 -5.45
CA VAL A 53 6.90 -0.78 -6.19
C VAL A 53 7.03 -0.12 -7.56
N LEU A 54 7.66 1.07 -7.66
CA LEU A 54 7.87 1.73 -8.94
C LEU A 54 8.81 0.93 -9.87
N GLU A 55 9.84 0.26 -9.32
CA GLU A 55 10.68 -0.68 -10.06
C GLU A 55 9.86 -1.85 -10.63
N LEU A 56 9.02 -2.48 -9.77
CA LEU A 56 8.20 -3.63 -10.14
C LEU A 56 7.09 -3.27 -11.14
N LEU A 57 6.61 -2.03 -11.15
CA LEU A 57 5.61 -1.55 -12.11
C LEU A 57 6.15 -1.49 -13.54
N GLN A 58 7.47 -1.29 -13.72
CA GLN A 58 8.09 -1.16 -15.05
C GLN A 58 7.38 -0.06 -15.87
N LEU A 59 7.43 1.17 -15.35
CA LEU A 59 6.74 2.31 -15.96
C LEU A 59 7.35 2.72 -17.30
N ASP A 60 6.48 2.93 -18.27
CA ASP A 60 6.78 3.57 -19.54
C ASP A 60 6.42 5.07 -19.54
N PRO A 61 7.07 5.91 -20.35
CA PRO A 61 6.79 7.34 -20.39
C PRO A 61 5.34 7.70 -20.74
N ALA A 62 4.60 6.85 -21.44
CA ALA A 62 3.23 7.09 -21.86
C ALA A 62 2.17 6.47 -20.93
N ASP A 63 2.56 5.77 -19.87
CA ASP A 63 1.65 5.06 -18.99
C ASP A 63 0.67 5.99 -18.26
N CYS A 64 -0.60 5.59 -18.26
CA CYS A 64 -1.61 6.09 -17.32
C CYS A 64 -1.54 5.26 -16.03
N VAL A 65 -1.32 5.92 -14.89
CA VAL A 65 -1.01 5.23 -13.63
C VAL A 65 -2.03 5.57 -12.54
N LEU A 66 -2.49 4.55 -11.80
CA LEU A 66 -3.35 4.68 -10.63
C LEU A 66 -2.62 4.30 -9.35
N GLU A 67 -2.60 5.19 -8.36
CA GLU A 67 -2.21 4.89 -6.98
C GLU A 67 -3.45 4.78 -6.09
N VAL A 68 -3.64 3.61 -5.46
CA VAL A 68 -4.70 3.40 -4.46
C VAL A 68 -4.14 3.59 -3.05
N GLY A 69 -4.70 4.55 -2.32
CA GLY A 69 -4.16 4.99 -1.03
C GLY A 69 -3.00 5.96 -1.19
N SER A 70 -3.19 7.00 -2.00
CA SER A 70 -2.11 7.91 -2.41
C SER A 70 -1.49 8.76 -1.28
N GLY A 71 -2.13 8.85 -0.12
CA GLY A 71 -1.58 9.56 1.04
C GLY A 71 -1.14 10.99 0.70
N HIS A 72 0.15 11.26 0.80
CA HIS A 72 0.73 12.58 0.48
C HIS A 72 0.98 12.81 -1.01
N GLY A 73 0.84 11.78 -1.85
CA GLY A 73 1.08 11.83 -3.28
C GLY A 73 2.56 11.84 -3.70
N ASP A 74 3.49 11.63 -2.77
CA ASP A 74 4.94 11.72 -3.07
C ASP A 74 5.37 10.61 -4.04
N THR A 75 4.82 9.40 -3.90
CA THR A 75 5.12 8.27 -4.80
C THR A 75 4.57 8.52 -6.20
N LEU A 76 3.32 9.01 -6.27
CA LEU A 76 2.70 9.34 -7.54
C LEU A 76 3.43 10.49 -8.27
N ALA A 77 3.89 11.50 -7.52
CA ALA A 77 4.70 12.58 -8.09
C ALA A 77 6.05 12.06 -8.63
N LYS A 78 6.66 11.09 -7.95
CA LYS A 78 7.88 10.41 -8.42
C LYS A 78 7.61 9.59 -9.68
N ALA A 79 6.50 8.84 -9.71
CA ALA A 79 6.05 8.10 -10.89
C ALA A 79 5.83 9.03 -12.09
N ALA A 80 5.31 10.25 -11.89
CA ALA A 80 5.12 11.25 -12.94
C ALA A 80 6.44 11.71 -13.58
N GLY A 81 7.56 11.58 -12.89
CA GLY A 81 8.88 11.81 -13.46
C GLY A 81 9.28 10.79 -14.52
N VAL A 82 8.82 9.53 -14.38
CA VAL A 82 9.05 8.43 -15.31
C VAL A 82 7.98 8.43 -16.39
N ALA A 83 6.70 8.33 -16.02
CA ALA A 83 5.55 8.38 -16.92
C ALA A 83 5.34 9.83 -17.43
N SER A 84 6.35 10.37 -18.12
CA SER A 84 6.46 11.80 -18.42
C SER A 84 5.45 12.32 -19.44
N ARG A 85 4.79 11.47 -20.21
CA ARG A 85 3.76 11.79 -21.21
C ARG A 85 2.38 11.24 -20.85
N GLY A 86 2.29 10.39 -19.81
CA GLY A 86 1.07 9.82 -19.31
C GLY A 86 0.32 10.73 -18.33
N SER A 87 -0.82 10.26 -17.87
CA SER A 87 -1.62 10.90 -16.81
C SER A 87 -1.67 10.01 -15.57
N LEU A 88 -1.56 10.61 -14.39
CA LEU A 88 -1.49 9.87 -13.15
C LEU A 88 -2.64 10.27 -12.22
N SER A 89 -3.24 9.30 -11.56
CA SER A 89 -4.33 9.52 -10.63
C SER A 89 -4.05 8.84 -9.29
N GLY A 90 -4.26 9.58 -8.20
CA GLY A 90 -4.20 9.05 -6.85
C GLY A 90 -5.57 9.13 -6.18
N ILE A 91 -6.01 8.05 -5.54
CA ILE A 91 -7.24 8.05 -4.75
C ILE A 91 -6.92 7.75 -3.29
N ASP A 92 -7.56 8.49 -2.38
CA ASP A 92 -7.43 8.28 -0.94
C ASP A 92 -8.77 8.53 -0.23
N PHE A 93 -9.13 7.67 0.72
CA PHE A 93 -10.37 7.81 1.49
C PHE A 93 -10.28 8.83 2.63
N SER A 94 -9.09 9.42 2.86
CA SER A 94 -8.88 10.52 3.78
C SER A 94 -8.95 11.86 3.05
N SER A 95 -9.98 12.65 3.34
CA SER A 95 -10.11 14.01 2.79
C SER A 95 -8.93 14.92 3.18
N VAL A 96 -8.26 14.63 4.31
CA VAL A 96 -7.05 15.34 4.75
C VAL A 96 -5.89 15.03 3.81
N MET A 97 -5.69 13.74 3.49
CA MET A 97 -4.61 13.31 2.58
C MET A 97 -4.84 13.84 1.17
N HIS A 98 -6.06 13.72 0.63
CA HIS A 98 -6.44 14.28 -0.65
C HIS A 98 -6.09 15.78 -0.76
N ARG A 99 -6.57 16.62 0.18
CA ARG A 99 -6.27 18.07 0.17
C ARG A 99 -4.77 18.34 0.29
N ARG A 100 -4.07 17.54 1.08
CA ARG A 100 -2.63 17.71 1.29
C ARG A 100 -1.84 17.35 0.04
N ALA A 101 -2.12 16.22 -0.59
CA ALA A 101 -1.49 15.80 -1.84
C ALA A 101 -1.68 16.85 -2.94
N SER A 102 -2.92 17.33 -3.14
CA SER A 102 -3.25 18.34 -4.13
C SER A 102 -2.51 19.68 -3.91
N ARG A 103 -2.36 20.10 -2.63
CA ARG A 103 -1.59 21.32 -2.30
C ARG A 103 -0.10 21.15 -2.48
N ARG A 104 0.43 20.00 -2.05
CA ARG A 104 1.86 19.69 -2.09
C ARG A 104 2.37 19.61 -3.52
N HIS A 105 1.60 18.98 -4.39
CA HIS A 105 1.95 18.74 -5.79
C HIS A 105 1.16 19.63 -6.76
N ARG A 106 0.80 20.86 -6.31
CA ARG A 106 -0.02 21.81 -7.09
C ARG A 106 0.53 22.14 -8.49
N GLY A 107 1.85 22.06 -8.69
CA GLY A 107 2.49 22.22 -9.98
C GLY A 107 1.99 21.16 -10.96
N LEU A 108 2.21 19.89 -10.65
CA LEU A 108 1.77 18.74 -11.46
C LEU A 108 0.25 18.70 -11.67
N VAL A 109 -0.51 19.14 -10.65
CA VAL A 109 -1.98 19.23 -10.76
C VAL A 109 -2.40 20.31 -11.76
N ARG A 110 -1.79 21.50 -11.74
CA ARG A 110 -2.06 22.59 -12.70
C ARG A 110 -1.66 22.25 -14.12
N GLU A 111 -0.61 21.46 -14.29
CA GLU A 111 -0.15 20.93 -15.58
C GLU A 111 -1.06 19.81 -16.11
N GLY A 112 -2.08 19.39 -15.36
CA GLY A 112 -2.95 18.27 -15.72
C GLY A 112 -2.26 16.90 -15.72
N ARG A 113 -1.04 16.83 -15.16
CA ARG A 113 -0.20 15.63 -15.14
C ARG A 113 -0.63 14.64 -14.04
N VAL A 114 -1.05 15.16 -12.90
CA VAL A 114 -1.44 14.37 -11.73
C VAL A 114 -2.79 14.86 -11.21
N GLY A 115 -3.73 13.94 -10.99
CA GLY A 115 -4.99 14.18 -10.29
C GLY A 115 -5.03 13.46 -8.94
N PHE A 116 -5.52 14.15 -7.90
CA PHE A 116 -5.81 13.51 -6.61
C PHE A 116 -7.30 13.53 -6.36
N HIS A 117 -7.87 12.40 -5.93
CA HIS A 117 -9.30 12.21 -5.73
C HIS A 117 -9.59 11.74 -4.30
N PHE A 118 -10.67 12.23 -3.73
CA PHE A 118 -11.21 11.74 -2.47
C PHE A 118 -12.24 10.66 -2.77
N GLY A 119 -12.02 9.46 -2.26
CA GLY A 119 -12.94 8.34 -2.48
C GLY A 119 -12.41 7.03 -1.93
N ASN A 120 -13.23 5.99 -1.99
CA ASN A 120 -12.87 4.64 -1.61
C ASN A 120 -12.58 3.80 -2.87
N SER A 121 -11.69 2.83 -2.76
CA SER A 121 -11.28 2.00 -3.89
C SER A 121 -12.19 0.79 -4.15
N ASP A 122 -13.22 0.57 -3.34
CA ASP A 122 -14.31 -0.38 -3.63
C ASP A 122 -15.26 0.11 -4.74
N ARG A 123 -15.18 1.40 -5.08
CA ARG A 123 -15.91 2.03 -6.18
C ARG A 123 -15.09 3.17 -6.76
N LEU A 124 -14.25 2.85 -7.74
CA LEU A 124 -13.35 3.80 -8.36
C LEU A 124 -14.11 4.73 -9.35
N PRO A 125 -13.91 6.06 -9.27
CA PRO A 125 -14.60 7.02 -10.13
C PRO A 125 -13.95 7.14 -11.52
N TYR A 126 -13.54 6.03 -12.09
CA TYR A 126 -12.86 5.96 -13.38
C TYR A 126 -13.59 5.01 -14.33
N ALA A 127 -13.48 5.27 -15.61
CA ALA A 127 -13.98 4.37 -16.66
C ALA A 127 -13.22 3.03 -16.64
N ASP A 128 -13.82 2.00 -17.23
CA ASP A 128 -13.15 0.74 -17.49
C ASP A 128 -11.92 0.97 -18.37
N ARG A 129 -10.85 0.21 -18.09
CA ARG A 129 -9.63 0.21 -18.92
C ARG A 129 -9.01 1.61 -19.08
N ALA A 130 -9.04 2.42 -18.01
CA ALA A 130 -8.48 3.77 -18.01
C ALA A 130 -6.97 3.82 -17.79
N PHE A 131 -6.39 2.78 -17.15
CA PHE A 131 -5.00 2.79 -16.68
C PHE A 131 -4.18 1.63 -17.26
N ASP A 132 -2.91 1.89 -17.51
CA ASP A 132 -1.92 0.89 -17.91
C ASP A 132 -1.30 0.21 -16.70
N LYS A 133 -1.10 0.97 -15.62
CA LYS A 133 -0.47 0.51 -14.38
C LYS A 133 -1.29 0.94 -13.17
N ALA A 134 -1.34 0.08 -12.16
CA ALA A 134 -1.90 0.43 -10.85
C ALA A 134 -1.05 -0.12 -9.73
N TYR A 135 -1.06 0.54 -8.58
CA TYR A 135 -0.41 0.02 -7.38
C TYR A 135 -1.12 0.45 -6.10
N ALA A 136 -0.87 -0.33 -5.04
CA ALA A 136 -1.36 -0.03 -3.71
C ALA A 136 -0.31 -0.46 -2.67
N VAL A 137 0.01 0.43 -1.74
CA VAL A 137 1.03 0.18 -0.70
C VAL A 137 0.40 0.34 0.67
N HIS A 138 0.47 -0.68 1.51
CA HIS A 138 -0.06 -0.70 2.87
C HIS A 138 -1.56 -0.38 3.02
N THR A 139 -2.37 -0.61 2.01
CA THR A 139 -3.81 -0.31 2.01
C THR A 139 -4.68 -1.51 2.35
N VAL A 140 -4.27 -2.71 1.93
CA VAL A 140 -5.04 -3.97 2.02
C VAL A 140 -5.51 -4.32 3.44
N TYR A 141 -4.81 -3.85 4.47
CA TYR A 141 -5.21 -4.05 5.87
C TYR A 141 -6.55 -3.41 6.22
N PHE A 142 -6.93 -2.36 5.50
CA PHE A 142 -8.08 -1.51 5.77
C PHE A 142 -9.29 -1.84 4.89
N TRP A 143 -9.14 -2.79 3.97
CA TRP A 143 -10.20 -3.27 3.10
C TRP A 143 -11.05 -4.30 3.83
N ALA A 144 -12.30 -3.95 4.14
CA ALA A 144 -13.24 -4.88 4.80
C ALA A 144 -13.60 -6.03 3.87
N ALA A 145 -13.82 -5.73 2.59
CA ALA A 145 -14.09 -6.68 1.51
C ALA A 145 -13.01 -6.53 0.43
N PRO A 146 -11.79 -7.09 0.61
CA PRO A 146 -10.66 -6.84 -0.29
C PRO A 146 -10.92 -7.28 -1.72
N LEU A 147 -11.79 -8.27 -1.94
CA LEU A 147 -12.15 -8.69 -3.29
C LEU A 147 -12.86 -7.59 -4.08
N GLU A 148 -13.72 -6.78 -3.46
CA GLU A 148 -14.41 -5.66 -4.11
C GLU A 148 -13.41 -4.61 -4.60
N HIS A 149 -12.44 -4.24 -3.77
CA HIS A 149 -11.38 -3.30 -4.12
C HIS A 149 -10.51 -3.82 -5.27
N LEU A 150 -10.12 -5.08 -5.22
CA LEU A 150 -9.30 -5.72 -6.25
C LEU A 150 -10.06 -5.84 -7.58
N THR A 151 -11.37 -6.16 -7.54
CA THR A 151 -12.23 -6.21 -8.74
C THR A 151 -12.35 -4.83 -9.40
N GLU A 152 -12.48 -3.76 -8.61
CA GLU A 152 -12.49 -2.40 -9.14
C GLU A 152 -11.15 -1.99 -9.75
N ILE A 153 -10.03 -2.35 -9.11
CA ILE A 153 -8.69 -2.13 -9.68
C ILE A 153 -8.53 -2.90 -11.00
N HIS A 154 -8.99 -4.14 -11.04
CA HIS A 154 -9.00 -4.93 -12.27
C HIS A 154 -9.86 -4.29 -13.36
N ARG A 155 -11.06 -3.80 -13.03
CA ARG A 155 -11.97 -3.16 -13.99
C ARG A 155 -11.33 -1.94 -14.68
N VAL A 156 -10.64 -1.11 -13.92
CA VAL A 156 -10.06 0.14 -14.45
C VAL A 156 -8.71 -0.04 -15.14
N LEU A 157 -8.04 -1.18 -14.97
CA LEU A 157 -6.83 -1.49 -15.73
C LEU A 157 -7.18 -1.93 -17.16
N ARG A 158 -6.31 -1.63 -18.12
CA ARG A 158 -6.38 -2.12 -19.49
C ARG A 158 -6.01 -3.60 -19.56
N PRO A 159 -6.42 -4.34 -20.60
CA PRO A 159 -5.79 -5.60 -20.95
C PRO A 159 -4.26 -5.44 -20.98
N ASP A 160 -3.52 -6.45 -20.54
CA ASP A 160 -2.06 -6.43 -20.36
C ASP A 160 -1.55 -5.39 -19.33
N GLY A 161 -2.47 -4.70 -18.65
CA GLY A 161 -2.14 -3.75 -17.58
C GLY A 161 -1.53 -4.45 -16.36
N ARG A 162 -0.63 -3.75 -15.65
CA ARG A 162 0.13 -4.31 -14.53
C ARG A 162 -0.32 -3.71 -13.20
N PHE A 163 -0.48 -4.58 -12.20
CA PHE A 163 -0.80 -4.21 -10.83
C PHE A 163 0.28 -4.68 -9.85
N VAL A 164 0.67 -3.81 -8.91
CA VAL A 164 1.57 -4.16 -7.81
C VAL A 164 0.93 -3.83 -6.47
N LEU A 165 0.79 -4.85 -5.62
CA LEU A 165 0.29 -4.71 -4.25
C LEU A 165 1.42 -5.00 -3.27
N ALA A 166 1.80 -3.99 -2.47
CA ALA A 166 2.85 -4.10 -1.47
C ALA A 166 2.26 -4.01 -0.06
N PHE A 167 2.63 -4.96 0.80
CA PHE A 167 2.12 -5.07 2.15
C PHE A 167 3.05 -5.88 3.06
N ARG A 168 2.77 -5.86 4.36
CA ARG A 168 3.39 -6.77 5.35
C ARG A 168 2.38 -7.86 5.68
N ALA A 169 2.73 -9.08 5.37
CA ALA A 169 1.85 -10.23 5.54
C ALA A 169 1.87 -10.77 6.99
N ALA A 170 0.99 -11.72 7.30
CA ALA A 170 0.89 -12.33 8.63
C ALA A 170 2.16 -13.08 9.05
N GLU A 171 3.00 -13.45 8.10
CA GLU A 171 4.31 -14.05 8.28
C GLU A 171 5.32 -13.08 8.94
N ASP A 172 5.12 -11.78 8.83
CA ASP A 172 5.81 -10.80 9.67
C ASP A 172 5.21 -10.80 11.08
N THR A 173 5.66 -11.75 11.90
CA THR A 173 5.14 -11.96 13.26
C THR A 173 5.26 -10.71 14.14
N ARG A 174 6.32 -9.90 13.94
CA ARG A 174 6.51 -8.65 14.67
C ARG A 174 5.46 -7.62 14.28
N PHE A 175 5.17 -7.49 13.00
CA PHE A 175 4.12 -6.59 12.53
C PHE A 175 2.76 -6.99 13.10
N ARG A 176 2.40 -8.27 13.00
CA ARG A 176 1.16 -8.82 13.56
C ARG A 176 1.05 -8.62 15.07
N ALA A 177 2.12 -8.82 15.82
CA ALA A 177 2.11 -8.65 17.27
C ALA A 177 1.99 -7.18 17.72
N THR A 178 2.49 -6.23 16.91
CA THR A 178 2.52 -4.80 17.25
C THR A 178 1.32 -4.00 16.76
N HIS A 179 0.59 -4.48 15.75
CA HIS A 179 -0.53 -3.76 15.15
C HIS A 179 -1.88 -4.34 15.62
N PRO A 180 -2.79 -3.50 16.15
CA PRO A 180 -4.06 -3.96 16.70
C PRO A 180 -4.98 -4.50 15.60
N SER A 181 -5.52 -5.71 15.83
CA SER A 181 -6.41 -6.42 14.90
C SER A 181 -7.76 -5.71 14.70
N GLU A 182 -8.13 -4.83 15.62
CA GLU A 182 -9.32 -3.98 15.55
C GLU A 182 -9.23 -2.92 14.43
N ILE A 183 -8.01 -2.65 13.94
CA ILE A 183 -7.74 -1.66 12.87
C ILE A 183 -7.11 -2.32 11.65
N TYR A 184 -6.23 -3.30 11.86
CA TYR A 184 -5.43 -3.94 10.80
C TYR A 184 -5.89 -5.38 10.59
N CYS A 185 -6.54 -5.65 9.46
CA CYS A 185 -6.80 -7.03 9.03
C CYS A 185 -5.56 -7.56 8.31
N ILE A 186 -4.64 -8.16 9.09
CA ILE A 186 -3.37 -8.68 8.57
C ILE A 186 -3.58 -10.12 8.12
N ARG A 187 -3.46 -10.39 6.82
CA ARG A 187 -3.67 -11.69 6.19
C ARG A 187 -2.35 -12.35 5.79
N PRO A 188 -2.34 -13.68 5.66
CA PRO A 188 -1.25 -14.41 5.02
C PRO A 188 -1.03 -13.94 3.57
N GLU A 189 0.22 -14.01 3.11
CA GLU A 189 0.59 -13.65 1.74
C GLU A 189 -0.18 -14.47 0.69
N GLY A 190 -0.30 -15.79 0.92
CA GLY A 190 -1.03 -16.69 0.01
C GLY A 190 -2.51 -16.32 -0.11
N GLU A 191 -3.17 -15.93 1.00
CA GLU A 191 -4.57 -15.48 0.98
C GLU A 191 -4.73 -14.23 0.12
N ILE A 192 -3.80 -13.27 0.23
CA ILE A 192 -3.82 -12.06 -0.60
C ILE A 192 -3.60 -12.40 -2.09
N ALA A 193 -2.64 -13.26 -2.40
CA ALA A 193 -2.40 -13.69 -3.78
C ALA A 193 -3.64 -14.40 -4.38
N ASP A 194 -4.33 -15.22 -3.59
CA ASP A 194 -5.57 -15.88 -4.02
C ASP A 194 -6.73 -14.90 -4.23
N LEU A 195 -6.83 -13.86 -3.39
CA LEU A 195 -7.80 -12.79 -3.59
C LEU A 195 -7.52 -12.00 -4.89
N VAL A 196 -6.25 -11.75 -5.21
CA VAL A 196 -5.84 -11.10 -6.46
C VAL A 196 -6.25 -11.97 -7.67
N ARG A 197 -5.99 -13.28 -7.62
CA ARG A 197 -6.43 -14.22 -8.69
C ARG A 197 -7.96 -14.23 -8.83
N ARG A 198 -8.69 -14.30 -7.72
CA ARG A 198 -10.16 -14.31 -7.71
C ARG A 198 -10.77 -13.01 -8.26
N ALA A 199 -10.06 -11.90 -8.20
CA ALA A 199 -10.45 -10.64 -8.81
C ALA A 199 -10.24 -10.60 -10.34
N GLY A 200 -9.68 -11.66 -10.94
CA GLY A 200 -9.48 -11.80 -12.38
C GLY A 200 -8.05 -11.54 -12.86
N PHE A 201 -7.10 -11.33 -11.94
CA PHE A 201 -5.70 -11.14 -12.31
C PHE A 201 -4.94 -12.44 -12.48
N ASP A 202 -4.00 -12.46 -13.42
CA ASP A 202 -2.90 -13.43 -13.44
C ASP A 202 -1.79 -12.96 -12.49
N VAL A 203 -1.54 -13.72 -11.42
CA VAL A 203 -0.41 -13.44 -10.51
C VAL A 203 0.87 -13.93 -11.17
N VAL A 204 1.68 -12.97 -11.61
CA VAL A 204 2.95 -13.22 -12.31
C VAL A 204 4.03 -13.62 -11.32
N ASP A 205 4.08 -12.93 -10.15
CA ASP A 205 5.10 -13.18 -9.14
C ASP A 205 4.62 -12.76 -7.74
N THR A 206 5.19 -13.40 -6.72
CA THR A 206 5.04 -13.03 -5.33
C THR A 206 6.42 -12.98 -4.68
N LEU A 207 6.87 -11.80 -4.34
CA LEU A 207 8.21 -11.51 -3.86
C LEU A 207 8.20 -11.13 -2.39
N ARG A 208 9.20 -11.61 -1.64
CA ARG A 208 9.49 -11.12 -0.29
C ARG A 208 10.81 -10.39 -0.28
N ARG A 209 10.84 -9.18 0.26
CA ARG A 209 12.08 -8.41 0.45
C ARG A 209 12.13 -7.84 1.86
N THR A 210 13.31 -7.89 2.47
CA THR A 210 13.56 -7.17 3.73
C THR A 210 13.92 -5.72 3.39
N VAL A 211 13.11 -4.78 3.87
CA VAL A 211 13.30 -3.34 3.68
C VAL A 211 13.54 -2.70 5.05
N GLY A 212 14.78 -2.39 5.35
CA GLY A 212 15.18 -2.04 6.72
C GLY A 212 14.88 -3.20 7.69
N ALA A 213 14.03 -2.96 8.70
CA ALA A 213 13.61 -3.98 9.67
C ALA A 213 12.25 -4.62 9.34
N LYS A 214 11.71 -4.40 8.13
CA LYS A 214 10.38 -4.86 7.73
C LYS A 214 10.48 -5.98 6.72
N LEU A 215 9.70 -7.04 6.92
CA LEU A 215 9.50 -8.08 5.91
C LEU A 215 8.30 -7.67 5.05
N MET A 216 8.57 -7.29 3.81
CA MET A 216 7.59 -6.85 2.84
C MET A 216 7.26 -7.97 1.86
N SER A 217 5.98 -8.08 1.53
CA SER A 217 5.47 -8.92 0.45
C SER A 217 4.98 -8.03 -0.70
N PHE A 218 5.29 -8.45 -1.93
CA PHE A 218 4.88 -7.78 -3.15
C PHE A 218 4.20 -8.80 -4.05
N VAL A 219 2.94 -8.57 -4.38
CA VAL A 219 2.21 -9.34 -5.39
C VAL A 219 2.25 -8.53 -6.68
N VAL A 220 2.85 -9.10 -7.71
CA VAL A 220 2.89 -8.55 -9.07
C VAL A 220 1.90 -9.33 -9.92
N ALA A 221 0.95 -8.64 -10.53
CA ALA A 221 -0.12 -9.25 -11.27
C ALA A 221 -0.37 -8.52 -12.60
N GLY A 222 -0.81 -9.24 -13.61
CA GLY A 222 -1.24 -8.73 -14.90
C GLY A 222 -2.75 -8.87 -15.05
N ARG A 223 -3.38 -7.93 -15.75
CA ARG A 223 -4.72 -8.15 -16.26
C ARG A 223 -4.62 -8.94 -17.56
N PRO A 224 -5.29 -10.09 -17.70
CA PRO A 224 -5.35 -10.84 -18.97
C PRO A 224 -5.87 -9.99 -20.13
N SER A 225 -5.45 -10.37 -21.35
CA SER A 225 -5.87 -9.73 -22.62
C SER A 225 -7.37 -9.88 -22.89
#